data_9ae6e75d8cb181b717dffa051e4d9991
#
_entry.id   9ae6e75d8cb181b717dffa051e4d9991
#
_cell.length_a   1.000
_cell.length_b   1.000
_cell.length_c   1.000
_cell.angle_alpha   90.00
_cell.angle_beta   90.00
_cell.angle_gamma   90.00
#
_symmetry.space_group_name_H-M   'P 1'
#
loop_
_entity.id
_entity.type
_entity.pdbx_description
1 polymer ?
#
loop_
_entity_poly.entity_id
_entity_poly.type
_entity_poly.pdbx_seq_one_letter_code
_entity_poly.pdbx_strand_id
1 'polypeptide(L)'
;MLRIYIPVPLYGLVFFATLCSYNFYWTISRFAFTSPLPLRSFIRKEKTGLSIMFIALAGLLLCFPASGVSPFYLAMAVLLTLLYAVPLLPVKALHVTRKAGVLKTTLLAFTWAYVTAFLPLQKEWTLLSGPDIFILTRRFLFMLMLCIIFDNRDKAM
;
A
#
# COMPACT_ATOMS: atom_id res chain seq x y z
N MET A 1 10.94 23.92 -13.33
CA MET A 1 10.42 23.31 -12.08
C MET A 1 8.91 23.42 -12.08
N LEU A 2 8.19 22.32 -12.30
CA LEU A 2 6.72 22.29 -12.21
C LEU A 2 6.35 22.45 -10.73
N ARG A 3 5.85 23.61 -10.34
CA ARG A 3 5.17 23.79 -9.04
C ARG A 3 3.80 23.12 -9.14
N ILE A 4 3.73 21.83 -8.87
CA ILE A 4 2.46 21.13 -8.70
C ILE A 4 1.95 21.56 -7.33
N TYR A 5 0.85 22.32 -7.31
CA TYR A 5 0.14 22.64 -6.08
C TYR A 5 -0.56 21.36 -5.59
N ILE A 6 -0.02 20.76 -4.56
CA ILE A 6 -0.58 19.55 -3.95
C ILE A 6 -1.48 20.01 -2.79
N PRO A 7 -2.79 19.75 -2.83
CA PRO A 7 -3.70 20.14 -1.74
C PRO A 7 -3.35 19.39 -0.45
N VAL A 8 -3.39 20.11 0.67
CA VAL A 8 -3.09 19.55 2.01
C VAL A 8 -3.87 18.27 2.32
N PRO A 9 -5.18 18.16 1.98
CA PRO A 9 -5.94 16.91 2.19
C PRO A 9 -5.37 15.69 1.48
N LEU A 10 -4.64 15.87 0.37
CA LEU A 10 -4.01 14.76 -0.34
C LEU A 10 -2.89 14.13 0.49
N TYR A 11 -2.09 14.93 1.21
CA TYR A 11 -1.09 14.40 2.12
C TYR A 11 -1.74 13.59 3.25
N GLY A 12 -2.85 14.10 3.81
CA GLY A 12 -3.65 13.38 4.80
C GLY A 12 -4.19 12.06 4.24
N LEU A 13 -4.72 12.06 3.02
CA LEU A 13 -5.22 10.87 2.35
C LEU A 13 -4.11 9.82 2.19
N VAL A 14 -2.94 10.20 1.68
CA VAL A 14 -1.80 9.28 1.50
C VAL A 14 -1.31 8.76 2.85
N PHE A 15 -1.22 9.62 3.87
CA PHE A 15 -0.80 9.21 5.21
C PHE A 15 -1.75 8.18 5.82
N PHE A 16 -3.06 8.46 5.82
CA PHE A 16 -4.05 7.55 6.39
C PHE A 16 -4.22 6.27 5.56
N ALA A 17 -4.11 6.35 4.23
CA ALA A 17 -4.11 5.16 3.37
C ALA A 17 -2.92 4.25 3.67
N THR A 18 -1.73 4.82 3.83
CA THR A 18 -0.51 4.08 4.17
C THR A 18 -0.64 3.43 5.55
N LEU A 19 -1.11 4.19 6.54
CA LEU A 19 -1.29 3.70 7.91
C LEU A 19 -2.32 2.56 7.96
N CYS A 20 -3.43 2.70 7.24
CA CYS A 20 -4.46 1.68 7.12
C CYS A 20 -3.89 0.40 6.45
N SER A 21 -3.20 0.54 5.31
CA SER A 21 -2.62 -0.57 4.57
C SER A 21 -1.58 -1.34 5.38
N TYR A 22 -0.72 -0.63 6.12
CA TYR A 22 0.30 -1.24 6.96
C TYR A 22 -0.31 -2.04 8.11
N ASN A 23 -1.29 -1.48 8.83
CA ASN A 23 -1.95 -2.18 9.92
C ASN A 23 -2.81 -3.35 9.42
N PHE A 24 -3.45 -3.21 8.27
CA PHE A 24 -4.19 -4.28 7.60
C PHE A 24 -3.26 -5.46 7.25
N TYR A 25 -2.13 -5.18 6.60
CA TYR A 25 -1.12 -6.17 6.27
C TYR A 25 -0.61 -6.90 7.51
N TRP A 26 -0.26 -6.16 8.57
CA TRP A 26 0.22 -6.71 9.82
C TRP A 26 -0.82 -7.60 10.52
N THR A 27 -2.07 -7.15 10.55
CA THR A 27 -3.19 -7.90 11.15
C THR A 27 -3.45 -9.20 10.39
N ILE A 28 -3.49 -9.16 9.04
CA ILE A 28 -3.65 -10.38 8.22
C ILE A 28 -2.47 -11.33 8.39
N SER A 29 -1.25 -10.81 8.38
CA SER A 29 -0.05 -11.62 8.58
C SER A 29 -0.13 -12.39 9.90
N ARG A 30 -0.47 -11.73 10.99
CA ARG A 30 -0.63 -12.37 12.30
C ARG A 30 -1.77 -13.38 12.31
N PHE A 31 -2.90 -13.06 11.71
CA PHE A 31 -4.02 -13.99 11.62
C PHE A 31 -3.65 -15.25 10.84
N ALA A 32 -2.87 -15.12 9.75
CA ALA A 32 -2.45 -16.24 8.92
C ALA A 32 -1.41 -17.17 9.59
N PHE A 33 -0.55 -16.62 10.45
CA PHE A 33 0.54 -17.36 11.10
C PHE A 33 0.25 -17.79 12.54
N THR A 34 -0.81 -17.28 13.15
CA THR A 34 -1.19 -17.71 14.49
C THR A 34 -2.15 -18.91 14.38
N SER A 35 -1.90 -19.97 15.17
CA SER A 35 -2.79 -21.13 15.28
C SER A 35 -4.25 -20.70 15.45
N PRO A 36 -5.24 -21.54 15.09
CA PRO A 36 -6.66 -21.18 15.05
C PRO A 36 -7.17 -20.75 16.42
N LEU A 37 -6.90 -19.53 16.80
CA LEU A 37 -7.45 -18.90 17.97
C LEU A 37 -8.91 -18.49 17.65
N PRO A 38 -9.86 -18.65 18.59
CA PRO A 38 -11.18 -18.13 18.39
C PRO A 38 -11.11 -16.62 18.12
N LEU A 39 -11.87 -16.17 17.11
CA LEU A 39 -11.87 -14.78 16.62
C LEU A 39 -11.92 -13.73 17.75
N ARG A 40 -12.67 -14.04 18.81
CA ARG A 40 -12.84 -13.17 19.99
C ARG A 40 -11.53 -12.96 20.78
N SER A 41 -10.68 -13.98 20.88
CA SER A 41 -9.39 -13.90 21.54
C SER A 41 -8.36 -13.16 20.69
N PHE A 42 -8.43 -13.33 19.36
CA PHE A 42 -7.60 -12.58 18.41
C PHE A 42 -7.91 -11.08 18.47
N ILE A 43 -9.20 -10.67 18.39
CA ILE A 43 -9.61 -9.27 18.50
C ILE A 43 -9.14 -8.66 19.82
N ARG A 44 -9.24 -9.42 20.92
CA ARG A 44 -8.77 -8.93 22.23
C ARG A 44 -7.26 -8.71 22.29
N LYS A 45 -6.48 -9.55 21.60
CA LYS A 45 -5.02 -9.48 21.55
C LYS A 45 -4.52 -8.35 20.65
N GLU A 46 -5.23 -8.09 19.54
CA GLU A 46 -4.85 -7.11 18.50
C GLU A 46 -5.63 -5.78 18.60
N LYS A 47 -6.19 -5.46 19.76
CA LYS A 47 -7.00 -4.25 19.95
C LYS A 47 -6.32 -2.97 19.47
N THR A 48 -5.04 -2.79 19.75
CA THR A 48 -4.29 -1.59 19.37
C THR A 48 -4.16 -1.46 17.86
N GLY A 49 -3.77 -2.52 17.16
CA GLY A 49 -3.65 -2.51 15.68
C GLY A 49 -5.00 -2.23 15.00
N LEU A 50 -6.06 -2.88 15.49
CA LEU A 50 -7.43 -2.66 15.00
C LEU A 50 -7.89 -1.22 15.27
N SER A 51 -7.63 -0.67 16.45
CA SER A 51 -7.99 0.73 16.77
C SER A 51 -7.29 1.71 15.85
N ILE A 52 -5.99 1.53 15.61
CA ILE A 52 -5.21 2.37 14.68
C ILE A 52 -5.77 2.24 13.27
N MET A 53 -6.12 1.03 12.82
CA MET A 53 -6.71 0.80 11.52
C MET A 53 -8.06 1.52 11.36
N PHE A 54 -8.93 1.49 12.37
CA PHE A 54 -10.20 2.21 12.34
C PHE A 54 -10.02 3.72 12.33
N ILE A 55 -9.08 4.27 13.11
CA ILE A 55 -8.75 5.69 13.11
C ILE A 55 -8.20 6.10 11.73
N ALA A 56 -7.33 5.27 11.15
CA ALA A 56 -6.78 5.51 9.81
C ALA A 56 -7.86 5.47 8.73
N LEU A 57 -8.80 4.53 8.81
CA LEU A 57 -9.93 4.45 7.89
C LEU A 57 -10.84 5.67 8.00
N ALA A 58 -11.17 6.11 9.22
CA ALA A 58 -11.95 7.32 9.44
C ALA A 58 -11.24 8.56 8.88
N GLY A 59 -9.93 8.72 9.15
CA GLY A 59 -9.13 9.81 8.59
C GLY A 59 -9.08 9.80 7.05
N LEU A 60 -8.97 8.61 6.44
CA LEU A 60 -9.02 8.44 5.00
C LEU A 60 -10.35 8.90 4.42
N LEU A 61 -11.47 8.48 5.02
CA LEU A 61 -12.82 8.87 4.59
C LEU A 61 -13.06 10.38 4.72
N LEU A 62 -12.51 11.01 5.74
CA LEU A 62 -12.60 12.48 5.94
C LEU A 62 -11.75 13.25 4.93
N CYS A 63 -10.54 12.78 4.63
CA CYS A 63 -9.64 13.44 3.69
C CYS A 63 -10.03 13.22 2.21
N PHE A 64 -10.73 12.13 1.91
CA PHE A 64 -11.06 11.74 0.53
C PHE A 64 -11.84 12.81 -0.23
N PRO A 65 -12.98 13.35 0.27
CA PRO A 65 -13.76 14.35 -0.47
C PRO A 65 -12.97 15.64 -0.75
N ALA A 66 -12.11 16.03 0.18
CA ALA A 66 -11.33 17.27 0.08
C ALA A 66 -10.02 17.09 -0.74
N SER A 67 -9.63 15.86 -1.05
CA SER A 67 -8.39 15.57 -1.79
C SER A 67 -8.49 15.80 -3.29
N GLY A 68 -9.72 15.83 -3.85
CA GLY A 68 -9.95 15.92 -5.29
C GLY A 68 -9.56 14.69 -6.10
N VAL A 69 -9.19 13.59 -5.43
CA VAL A 69 -8.79 12.34 -6.08
C VAL A 69 -10.03 11.61 -6.59
N SER A 70 -10.01 11.20 -7.85
CA SER A 70 -11.07 10.37 -8.41
C SER A 70 -11.17 9.03 -7.68
N PRO A 71 -12.40 8.55 -7.39
CA PRO A 71 -12.62 7.24 -6.75
C PRO A 71 -11.95 6.08 -7.49
N PHE A 72 -11.84 6.18 -8.81
CA PHE A 72 -11.19 5.18 -9.65
C PHE A 72 -9.70 5.00 -9.29
N TYR A 73 -8.96 6.10 -9.13
CA TYR A 73 -7.54 6.03 -8.77
C TYR A 73 -7.31 5.52 -7.36
N LEU A 74 -8.22 5.87 -6.45
CA LEU A 74 -8.19 5.32 -5.08
C LEU A 74 -8.48 3.81 -5.09
N ALA A 75 -9.48 3.37 -5.85
CA ALA A 75 -9.81 1.94 -5.99
C ALA A 75 -8.63 1.14 -6.57
N MET A 76 -7.89 1.71 -7.53
CA MET A 76 -6.69 1.09 -8.08
C MET A 76 -5.58 0.95 -7.01
N ALA A 77 -5.38 1.98 -6.16
CA ALA A 77 -4.44 1.89 -5.04
C ALA A 77 -4.82 0.78 -4.05
N VAL A 78 -6.11 0.66 -3.72
CA VAL A 78 -6.63 -0.41 -2.87
C VAL A 78 -6.41 -1.78 -3.52
N LEU A 79 -6.72 -1.92 -4.81
CA LEU A 79 -6.49 -3.17 -5.55
C LEU A 79 -5.03 -3.59 -5.53
N LEU A 80 -4.09 -2.67 -5.78
CA LEU A 80 -2.66 -2.95 -5.72
C LEU A 80 -2.23 -3.39 -4.31
N THR A 81 -2.76 -2.74 -3.27
CA THR A 81 -2.50 -3.12 -1.88
C THR A 81 -3.02 -4.51 -1.55
N LEU A 82 -4.22 -4.85 -2.02
CA LEU A 82 -4.80 -6.18 -1.84
C LEU A 82 -4.00 -7.25 -2.59
N LEU A 83 -3.59 -7.00 -3.82
CA LEU A 83 -2.73 -7.90 -4.61
C LEU A 83 -1.40 -8.18 -3.91
N TYR A 84 -0.82 -7.18 -3.26
CA TYR A 84 0.37 -7.36 -2.44
C TYR A 84 0.09 -8.19 -1.17
N ALA A 85 -1.09 -8.03 -0.54
CA ALA A 85 -1.47 -8.74 0.67
C ALA A 85 -1.92 -10.20 0.42
N VAL A 86 -2.43 -10.51 -0.77
CA VAL A 86 -2.95 -11.84 -1.15
C VAL A 86 -1.97 -12.99 -0.90
N PRO A 87 -0.65 -12.88 -1.18
CA PRO A 87 0.31 -13.97 -0.89
C PRO A 87 0.44 -14.34 0.59
N LEU A 88 -0.11 -13.52 1.49
CA LEU A 88 -0.13 -13.80 2.93
C LEU A 88 -1.33 -14.65 3.35
N LEU A 89 -2.36 -14.73 2.52
CA LEU A 89 -3.51 -15.57 2.81
C LEU A 89 -3.10 -17.06 2.76
N PRO A 90 -3.50 -17.88 3.74
CA PRO A 90 -3.15 -19.31 3.81
C PRO A 90 -3.97 -20.15 2.81
N VAL A 91 -4.09 -19.68 1.57
CA VAL A 91 -4.80 -20.39 0.51
C VAL A 91 -3.81 -21.30 -0.21
N LYS A 92 -4.05 -22.62 -0.19
CA LYS A 92 -3.17 -23.65 -0.79
C LYS A 92 -2.88 -23.40 -2.27
N ALA A 93 -3.81 -22.79 -3.02
CA ALA A 93 -3.64 -22.45 -4.43
C ALA A 93 -2.57 -21.36 -4.69
N LEU A 94 -2.24 -20.54 -3.69
CA LEU A 94 -1.31 -19.40 -3.79
C LEU A 94 0.12 -19.74 -3.34
N HIS A 95 0.43 -21.00 -3.06
CA HIS A 95 1.79 -21.42 -2.73
C HIS A 95 2.82 -21.14 -3.84
N VAL A 96 2.37 -21.01 -5.09
CA VAL A 96 3.24 -20.67 -6.23
C VAL A 96 3.79 -19.25 -6.11
N THR A 97 2.98 -18.30 -5.60
CA THR A 97 3.39 -16.90 -5.43
C THR A 97 4.36 -16.71 -4.26
N ARG A 98 4.39 -17.63 -3.30
CA ARG A 98 5.34 -17.62 -2.17
C ARG A 98 6.80 -17.81 -2.62
N LYS A 99 7.03 -18.51 -3.76
CA LYS A 99 8.37 -18.66 -4.38
C LYS A 99 8.81 -17.41 -5.15
N ALA A 100 7.90 -16.50 -5.48
CA ALA A 100 8.18 -15.30 -6.23
C ALA A 100 8.44 -14.08 -5.32
N GLY A 101 9.46 -14.16 -4.45
CA GLY A 101 9.87 -13.01 -3.61
C GLY A 101 10.08 -11.74 -4.43
N VAL A 102 10.67 -11.86 -5.61
CA VAL A 102 10.89 -10.76 -6.55
C VAL A 102 9.58 -10.13 -7.00
N LEU A 103 8.55 -10.93 -7.31
CA LEU A 103 7.25 -10.39 -7.73
C LEU A 103 6.58 -9.58 -6.62
N LYS A 104 6.64 -10.09 -5.38
CA LYS A 104 6.11 -9.40 -4.20
C LYS A 104 6.81 -8.05 -3.99
N THR A 105 8.14 -8.05 -4.06
CA THR A 105 8.98 -6.85 -3.90
C THR A 105 8.70 -5.83 -5.01
N THR A 106 8.57 -6.30 -6.26
CA THR A 106 8.24 -5.45 -7.41
C THR A 106 6.84 -4.85 -7.29
N LEU A 107 5.85 -5.65 -6.88
CA LEU A 107 4.48 -5.18 -6.69
C LEU A 107 4.39 -4.14 -5.56
N LEU A 108 5.13 -4.35 -4.46
CA LEU A 108 5.23 -3.38 -3.37
C LEU A 108 5.85 -2.05 -3.85
N ALA A 109 6.95 -2.12 -4.58
CA ALA A 109 7.62 -0.94 -5.14
C ALA A 109 6.71 -0.18 -6.11
N PHE A 110 5.95 -0.91 -6.95
CA PHE A 110 4.98 -0.33 -7.87
C PHE A 110 3.83 0.35 -7.11
N THR A 111 3.28 -0.28 -6.08
CA THR A 111 2.22 0.30 -5.23
C THR A 111 2.68 1.60 -4.60
N TRP A 112 3.90 1.64 -4.05
CA TRP A 112 4.48 2.86 -3.49
C TRP A 112 4.70 3.95 -4.53
N ALA A 113 5.24 3.60 -5.71
CA ALA A 113 5.43 4.56 -6.80
C ALA A 113 4.09 5.14 -7.28
N TYR A 114 3.06 4.28 -7.39
CA TYR A 114 1.72 4.69 -7.75
C TYR A 114 1.14 5.70 -6.74
N VAL A 115 1.16 5.37 -5.46
CA VAL A 115 0.57 6.21 -4.40
C VAL A 115 1.34 7.52 -4.21
N THR A 116 2.68 7.50 -4.32
CA THR A 116 3.51 8.67 -4.00
C THR A 116 3.82 9.57 -5.21
N ALA A 117 3.70 9.06 -6.43
CA ALA A 117 4.01 9.84 -7.62
C ALA A 117 2.81 9.99 -8.56
N PHE A 118 2.10 8.90 -8.89
CA PHE A 118 0.99 8.96 -9.83
C PHE A 118 -0.27 9.60 -9.21
N LEU A 119 -0.67 9.17 -8.02
CA LEU A 119 -1.86 9.68 -7.35
C LEU A 119 -1.83 11.21 -7.16
N PRO A 120 -0.69 11.84 -6.76
CA PRO A 120 -0.60 13.29 -6.66
C PRO A 120 -0.65 14.05 -7.99
N LEU A 121 -0.28 13.41 -9.12
CA LEU A 121 -0.36 14.04 -10.43
C LEU A 121 -1.78 14.32 -10.87
N GLN A 122 -2.76 13.51 -10.41
CA GLN A 122 -4.18 13.61 -10.73
C GLN A 122 -4.48 13.72 -12.23
N LYS A 123 -3.58 13.19 -13.06
CA LYS A 123 -3.71 13.20 -14.51
C LYS A 123 -4.30 11.90 -15.01
N GLU A 124 -5.09 12.00 -16.09
CA GLU A 124 -5.49 10.81 -16.83
C GLU A 124 -4.28 10.13 -17.48
N TRP A 125 -4.30 8.80 -17.57
CA TRP A 125 -3.22 8.02 -18.17
C TRP A 125 -2.87 8.46 -19.59
N THR A 126 -3.87 8.92 -20.33
CA THR A 126 -3.75 9.41 -21.73
C THR A 126 -3.05 10.76 -21.83
N LEU A 127 -2.99 11.51 -20.73
CA LEU A 127 -2.40 12.86 -20.65
C LEU A 127 -1.01 12.86 -20.02
N LEU A 128 -0.42 11.69 -19.77
CA LEU A 128 0.94 11.59 -19.24
C LEU A 128 1.96 12.07 -20.27
N SER A 129 2.71 13.07 -19.88
CA SER A 129 3.83 13.58 -20.67
C SER A 129 5.11 12.76 -20.42
N GLY A 130 6.10 12.87 -21.32
CA GLY A 130 7.39 12.21 -21.15
C GLY A 130 8.05 12.50 -19.79
N PRO A 131 8.08 13.77 -19.31
CA PRO A 131 8.57 14.10 -17.96
C PRO A 131 7.83 13.39 -16.82
N ASP A 132 6.50 13.21 -16.95
CA ASP A 132 5.71 12.51 -15.91
C ASP A 132 6.10 11.02 -15.83
N ILE A 133 6.27 10.37 -16.98
CA ILE A 133 6.74 8.98 -17.08
C ILE A 133 8.15 8.84 -16.46
N PHE A 134 9.03 9.79 -16.72
CA PHE A 134 10.37 9.79 -16.13
C PHE A 134 10.32 9.88 -14.60
N ILE A 135 9.48 10.76 -14.04
CA ILE A 135 9.28 10.88 -12.58
C ILE A 135 8.75 9.58 -11.98
N LEU A 136 7.77 8.96 -12.63
CA LEU A 136 7.20 7.67 -12.20
C LEU A 136 8.25 6.56 -12.20
N THR A 137 9.00 6.44 -13.28
CA THR A 137 10.07 5.44 -13.42
C THR A 137 11.15 5.63 -12.37
N ARG A 138 11.60 6.87 -12.16
CA ARG A 138 12.59 7.20 -11.12
C ARG A 138 12.09 6.80 -9.72
N ARG A 139 10.84 7.11 -9.40
CA ARG A 139 10.24 6.73 -8.11
C ARG A 139 10.12 5.24 -7.96
N PHE A 140 9.68 4.54 -9.00
CA PHE A 140 9.59 3.08 -9.01
C PHE A 140 10.95 2.43 -8.76
N LEU A 141 11.99 2.83 -9.50
CA LEU A 141 13.35 2.29 -9.34
C LEU A 141 13.91 2.54 -7.95
N PHE A 142 13.70 3.75 -7.41
CA PHE A 142 14.12 4.08 -6.05
C PHE A 142 13.42 3.18 -5.00
N MET A 143 12.10 3.02 -5.10
CA MET A 143 11.35 2.15 -4.20
C MET A 143 11.74 0.68 -4.37
N LEU A 144 12.00 0.24 -5.59
CA LEU A 144 12.46 -1.13 -5.86
C LEU A 144 13.80 -1.41 -5.20
N MET A 145 14.77 -0.48 -5.31
CA MET A 145 16.07 -0.61 -4.61
C MET A 145 15.89 -0.72 -3.10
N LEU A 146 15.08 0.15 -2.49
CA LEU A 146 14.81 0.09 -1.06
C LEU A 146 14.19 -1.24 -0.65
N CYS A 147 13.18 -1.70 -1.38
CA CYS A 147 12.52 -2.98 -1.09
C CYS A 147 13.46 -4.18 -1.20
N ILE A 148 14.39 -4.18 -2.18
CA ILE A 148 15.39 -5.24 -2.33
C ILE A 148 16.38 -5.22 -1.15
N ILE A 149 16.82 -4.04 -0.72
CA ILE A 149 17.74 -3.90 0.43
C ILE A 149 17.07 -4.44 1.70
N PHE A 150 15.81 -4.10 1.96
CA PHE A 150 15.06 -4.58 3.11
C PHE A 150 14.82 -6.10 3.05
N ASP A 151 14.43 -6.64 1.89
CA ASP A 151 14.21 -8.09 1.72
C ASP A 151 15.50 -8.90 1.93
N ASN A 152 16.65 -8.38 1.50
CA ASN A 152 17.95 -9.02 1.74
C ASN A 152 18.36 -8.96 3.21
N ARG A 153 18.08 -7.85 3.89
CA ARG A 153 18.38 -7.70 5.32
C ARG A 153 17.57 -8.67 6.17
N ASP A 154 16.28 -8.81 5.87
CA ASP A 154 15.38 -9.72 6.60
C ASP A 154 15.74 -11.19 6.41
N LYS A 155 16.42 -11.55 5.29
CA LYS A 155 16.92 -12.92 5.06
C LYS A 155 18.25 -13.20 5.75
N ALA A 156 19.00 -12.16 6.12
CA ALA A 156 20.30 -12.28 6.77
C ALA A 156 20.22 -12.34 8.32
N MET A 157 19.05 -12.05 8.89
CA MET A 157 18.74 -12.21 10.32
C MET A 157 18.03 -13.53 10.58
#